data_d8b5ac04597b14abb920b454ebf13fce
#
_entry.id   d8b5ac04597b14abb920b454ebf13fce
#
_cell.length_a   1.000
_cell.length_b   1.000
_cell.length_c   1.000
_cell.angle_alpha   90.00
_cell.angle_beta   90.00
_cell.angle_gamma   90.00
#
_symmetry.space_group_name_H-M   'P 1'
#
loop_
_entity.id
_entity.type
_entity.pdbx_description
1 polymer ?
#
loop_
_entity_poly.entity_id
_entity_poly.type
_entity_poly.pdbx_seq_one_letter_code
_entity_poly.pdbx_strand_id
1 'polypeptide(L)'
;MSGGAGHDEREALAAAWPRALIEAGLAEEITDDWLARTKRAAESGLPAWPRYALDDRLADGLFEVRRARRLVRGLDGAAEALDREQAGLSRAAATRPSGRRISRLLLLGSDGAKRFYRQAERLAERHAERLAVVVIEADEEALGEALYGPGQRVRAVLVDHKDAVIALLERLLLQAEGGSAGSD
;
A
#
# COMPACT_ATOMS: atom_id res chain seq x y z
N MET A 1 0.84 30.18 -10.06
CA MET A 1 -0.42 29.83 -9.37
C MET A 1 -0.67 28.32 -9.41
N SER A 2 0.24 27.49 -8.85
CA SER A 2 0.14 26.02 -8.83
C SER A 2 -0.03 25.41 -7.42
N GLY A 3 -0.39 26.21 -6.42
CA GLY A 3 -0.45 25.76 -5.03
C GLY A 3 -1.76 25.05 -4.61
N GLY A 4 -2.85 25.19 -5.35
CA GLY A 4 -4.17 24.68 -4.94
C GLY A 4 -4.32 23.16 -5.12
N ALA A 5 -3.95 22.64 -6.27
CA ALA A 5 -4.18 21.22 -6.61
C ALA A 5 -3.41 20.25 -5.69
N GLY A 6 -2.18 20.60 -5.30
CA GLY A 6 -1.39 19.75 -4.41
C GLY A 6 -1.85 19.77 -2.95
N HIS A 7 -2.46 20.88 -2.51
CA HIS A 7 -3.04 20.99 -1.17
C HIS A 7 -4.32 20.16 -1.06
N ASP A 8 -5.20 20.25 -2.07
CA ASP A 8 -6.45 19.49 -2.11
C ASP A 8 -6.19 17.97 -2.17
N GLU A 9 -5.17 17.53 -2.92
CA GLU A 9 -4.77 16.12 -3.02
C GLU A 9 -4.25 15.60 -1.68
N ARG A 10 -3.39 16.37 -1.00
CA ARG A 10 -2.84 16.04 0.30
C ARG A 10 -3.95 15.89 1.35
N GLU A 11 -4.87 16.84 1.42
CA GLU A 11 -5.99 16.82 2.36
C GLU A 11 -6.93 15.64 2.08
N ALA A 12 -7.24 15.38 0.83
CA ALA A 12 -8.05 14.23 0.42
C ALA A 12 -7.41 12.89 0.79
N LEU A 13 -6.09 12.77 0.65
CA LEU A 13 -5.36 11.57 1.03
C LEU A 13 -5.32 11.40 2.56
N ALA A 14 -5.03 12.47 3.31
CA ALA A 14 -5.03 12.44 4.77
C ALA A 14 -6.38 12.00 5.36
N ALA A 15 -7.47 12.47 4.77
CA ALA A 15 -8.83 12.07 5.15
C ALA A 15 -9.20 10.63 4.74
N ALA A 16 -8.48 10.05 3.77
CA ALA A 16 -8.75 8.71 3.26
C ALA A 16 -8.13 7.57 4.09
N TRP A 17 -7.18 7.86 4.97
CA TRP A 17 -6.56 6.85 5.80
C TRP A 17 -7.54 6.17 6.77
N PRO A 18 -7.23 4.97 7.27
CA PRO A 18 -8.03 4.31 8.30
C PRO A 18 -8.29 5.23 9.49
N ARG A 19 -9.50 5.20 10.00
CA ARG A 19 -9.94 6.07 11.09
C ARG A 19 -9.01 6.00 12.33
N ALA A 20 -8.52 4.81 12.66
CA ALA A 20 -7.60 4.64 13.78
C ALA A 20 -6.30 5.43 13.62
N LEU A 21 -5.76 5.56 12.40
CA LEU A 21 -4.57 6.37 12.12
C LEU A 21 -4.86 7.87 12.21
N ILE A 22 -6.05 8.30 11.80
CA ILE A 22 -6.51 9.69 11.95
C ILE A 22 -6.66 10.04 13.44
N GLU A 23 -7.31 9.18 14.21
CA GLU A 23 -7.52 9.35 15.66
C GLU A 23 -6.20 9.30 16.45
N ALA A 24 -5.21 8.53 15.97
CA ALA A 24 -3.86 8.49 16.53
C ALA A 24 -2.99 9.70 16.15
N GLY A 25 -3.48 10.59 15.27
CA GLY A 25 -2.73 11.77 14.80
C GLY A 25 -1.62 11.46 13.80
N LEU A 26 -1.60 10.25 13.20
CA LEU A 26 -0.55 9.79 12.27
C LEU A 26 -0.88 10.08 10.80
N ALA A 27 -2.11 10.45 10.48
CA ALA A 27 -2.57 10.58 9.10
C ALA A 27 -1.77 11.62 8.29
N GLU A 28 -1.44 12.76 8.89
CA GLU A 28 -0.68 13.83 8.23
C GLU A 28 0.75 13.38 7.91
N GLU A 29 1.42 12.76 8.86
CA GLU A 29 2.79 12.27 8.72
C GLU A 29 2.90 11.15 7.67
N ILE A 30 1.97 10.19 7.71
CA ILE A 30 1.86 9.15 6.68
C ILE A 30 1.63 9.77 5.31
N THR A 31 0.78 10.79 5.20
CA THR A 31 0.49 11.48 3.95
C THR A 31 1.73 12.16 3.39
N ASP A 32 2.47 12.88 4.22
CA ASP A 32 3.66 13.61 3.80
C ASP A 32 4.77 12.65 3.32
N ASP A 33 5.05 11.59 4.07
CA ASP A 33 6.00 10.54 3.66
C ASP A 33 5.55 9.85 2.36
N TRP A 34 4.28 9.50 2.26
CA TRP A 34 3.68 8.86 1.08
C TRP A 34 3.85 9.71 -0.18
N LEU A 35 3.47 10.97 -0.12
CA LEU A 35 3.55 11.89 -1.26
C LEU A 35 5.01 12.18 -1.65
N ALA A 36 5.90 12.36 -0.68
CA ALA A 36 7.32 12.57 -0.94
C ALA A 36 7.96 11.38 -1.66
N ARG A 37 7.64 10.14 -1.25
CA ARG A 37 8.13 8.92 -1.90
C ARG A 37 7.52 8.72 -3.29
N THR A 38 6.23 8.98 -3.43
CA THR A 38 5.52 8.92 -4.73
C THR A 38 6.14 9.89 -5.74
N LYS A 39 6.41 11.12 -5.32
CA LYS A 39 7.05 12.13 -6.15
C LYS A 39 8.45 11.68 -6.60
N ARG A 40 9.29 11.19 -5.69
CA ARG A 40 10.63 10.68 -6.02
C ARG A 40 10.59 9.54 -7.02
N ALA A 41 9.64 8.61 -6.88
CA ALA A 41 9.45 7.52 -7.83
C ALA A 41 9.10 8.03 -9.23
N ALA A 42 8.15 8.96 -9.33
CA ALA A 42 7.73 9.57 -10.60
C ALA A 42 8.88 10.34 -11.27
N GLU A 43 9.65 11.12 -10.52
CA GLU A 43 10.83 11.85 -11.01
C GLU A 43 11.92 10.90 -11.55
N SER A 44 11.99 9.68 -11.04
CA SER A 44 12.89 8.62 -11.51
C SER A 44 12.33 7.80 -12.68
N GLY A 45 11.16 8.17 -13.23
CA GLY A 45 10.51 7.47 -14.34
C GLY A 45 9.92 6.10 -13.94
N LEU A 46 9.73 5.87 -12.66
CA LEU A 46 9.10 4.67 -12.09
C LEU A 46 7.60 4.89 -11.91
N PRO A 47 6.81 3.81 -11.75
CA PRO A 47 5.40 3.95 -11.37
C PRO A 47 5.24 4.89 -10.16
N ALA A 48 4.27 5.81 -10.23
CA ALA A 48 4.04 6.86 -9.24
C ALA A 48 3.39 6.30 -7.95
N TRP A 49 4.08 5.38 -7.31
CA TRP A 49 3.74 4.81 -6.02
C TRP A 49 4.91 4.94 -5.04
N PRO A 50 4.64 5.11 -3.74
CA PRO A 50 5.71 5.21 -2.75
C PRO A 50 6.50 3.91 -2.69
N ARG A 51 7.81 4.02 -2.49
CA ARG A 51 8.74 2.90 -2.42
C ARG A 51 9.32 2.79 -1.02
N TYR A 52 9.35 1.56 -0.52
CA TYR A 52 9.85 1.24 0.81
C TYR A 52 10.82 0.06 0.76
N ALA A 53 11.84 0.09 1.60
CA ALA A 53 12.76 -1.03 1.73
C ALA A 53 12.08 -2.24 2.37
N LEU A 54 12.53 -3.45 2.03
CA LEU A 54 12.18 -4.66 2.77
C LEU A 54 13.16 -4.80 3.95
N ASP A 55 12.93 -4.01 5.00
CA ASP A 55 13.68 -4.11 6.23
C ASP A 55 13.10 -5.18 7.18
N ASP A 56 13.82 -5.49 8.27
CA ASP A 56 13.40 -6.52 9.22
C ASP A 56 12.03 -6.21 9.86
N ARG A 57 11.73 -4.92 10.11
CA ARG A 57 10.45 -4.51 10.71
C ARG A 57 9.29 -4.78 9.78
N LEU A 58 9.46 -4.47 8.49
CA LEU A 58 8.43 -4.75 7.49
C LEU A 58 8.29 -6.26 7.27
N ALA A 59 9.40 -6.99 7.18
CA ALA A 59 9.40 -8.45 7.04
C ALA A 59 8.67 -9.13 8.20
N ASP A 60 8.94 -8.74 9.44
CA ASP A 60 8.23 -9.23 10.62
C ASP A 60 6.74 -8.92 10.57
N GLY A 61 6.37 -7.69 10.18
CA GLY A 61 4.97 -7.31 10.03
C GLY A 61 4.25 -8.12 8.97
N LEU A 62 4.87 -8.34 7.83
CA LEU A 62 4.33 -9.18 6.76
C LEU A 62 4.17 -10.64 7.20
N PHE A 63 5.12 -11.16 7.96
CA PHE A 63 5.04 -12.49 8.53
C PHE A 63 3.86 -12.64 9.50
N GLU A 64 3.63 -11.64 10.37
CA GLU A 64 2.48 -11.61 11.28
C GLU A 64 1.14 -11.58 10.52
N VAL A 65 1.05 -10.73 9.49
CA VAL A 65 -0.16 -10.61 8.64
C VAL A 65 -0.44 -11.93 7.91
N ARG A 66 0.61 -12.59 7.41
CA ARG A 66 0.49 -13.92 6.80
C ARG A 66 -0.01 -14.96 7.79
N ARG A 67 0.56 -15.02 8.99
CA ARG A 67 0.11 -15.95 10.05
C ARG A 67 -1.35 -15.75 10.41
N ALA A 68 -1.81 -14.52 10.39
CA ALA A 68 -3.22 -14.17 10.57
C ALA A 68 -4.11 -14.49 9.36
N ARG A 69 -3.55 -15.06 8.27
CA ARG A 69 -4.25 -15.37 7.00
C ARG A 69 -4.93 -14.15 6.37
N ARG A 70 -4.25 -13.00 6.41
CA ARG A 70 -4.74 -11.71 5.90
C ARG A 70 -3.98 -11.24 4.65
N LEU A 71 -3.32 -12.17 3.95
CA LEU A 71 -2.63 -11.94 2.69
C LEU A 71 -3.26 -12.77 1.56
N VAL A 72 -3.43 -12.10 0.40
CA VAL A 72 -3.80 -12.75 -0.85
C VAL A 72 -2.63 -12.64 -1.82
N ARG A 73 -2.17 -13.77 -2.33
CA ARG A 73 -0.98 -13.86 -3.20
C ARG A 73 -1.32 -13.55 -4.65
N GLY A 74 -0.49 -12.72 -5.28
CA GLY A 74 -0.54 -12.43 -6.70
C GLY A 74 -1.59 -11.40 -7.10
N LEU A 75 -1.41 -10.78 -8.30
CA LEU A 75 -2.35 -9.77 -8.81
C LEU A 75 -3.72 -10.37 -9.16
N ASP A 76 -3.76 -11.58 -9.70
CA ASP A 76 -5.03 -12.22 -10.07
C ASP A 76 -5.85 -12.56 -8.82
N GLY A 77 -5.20 -13.11 -7.79
CA GLY A 77 -5.85 -13.34 -6.50
C GLY A 77 -6.32 -12.05 -5.82
N ALA A 78 -5.50 -10.99 -5.89
CA ALA A 78 -5.87 -9.67 -5.39
C ALA A 78 -7.10 -9.11 -6.13
N ALA A 79 -7.13 -9.22 -7.46
CA ALA A 79 -8.26 -8.77 -8.27
C ALA A 79 -9.55 -9.52 -7.91
N GLU A 80 -9.50 -10.85 -7.82
CA GLU A 80 -10.66 -11.67 -7.43
C GLU A 80 -11.18 -11.32 -6.03
N ALA A 81 -10.27 -11.11 -5.07
CA ALA A 81 -10.64 -10.74 -3.70
C ALA A 81 -11.33 -9.38 -3.65
N LEU A 82 -10.76 -8.37 -4.32
CA LEU A 82 -11.30 -7.01 -4.37
C LEU A 82 -12.63 -6.94 -5.14
N ASP A 83 -12.75 -7.63 -6.27
CA ASP A 83 -13.99 -7.67 -7.07
C ASP A 83 -15.12 -8.36 -6.30
N ARG A 84 -14.83 -9.45 -5.60
CA ARG A 84 -15.79 -10.15 -4.73
C ARG A 84 -16.28 -9.26 -3.60
N GLU A 85 -15.37 -8.54 -2.98
CA GLU A 85 -15.69 -7.59 -1.92
C GLU A 85 -16.53 -6.42 -2.44
N GLN A 86 -16.18 -5.86 -3.60
CA GLN A 86 -16.94 -4.81 -4.25
C GLN A 86 -18.37 -5.24 -4.57
N ALA A 87 -18.57 -6.46 -5.06
CA ALA A 87 -19.88 -7.01 -5.31
C ALA A 87 -20.72 -7.16 -4.01
N GLY A 88 -20.06 -7.53 -2.90
CA GLY A 88 -20.71 -7.58 -1.59
C GLY A 88 -21.12 -6.20 -1.08
N LEU A 89 -20.25 -5.20 -1.26
CA LEU A 89 -20.51 -3.82 -0.87
C LEU A 89 -21.62 -3.17 -1.68
N SER A 90 -21.67 -3.41 -2.99
CA SER A 90 -22.70 -2.88 -3.87
C SER A 90 -24.12 -3.36 -3.49
N ARG A 91 -24.23 -4.57 -2.96
CA ARG A 91 -25.48 -5.10 -2.43
C ARG A 91 -25.90 -4.44 -1.10
N ALA A 92 -24.93 -3.97 -0.32
CA ALA A 92 -25.13 -3.34 0.99
C ALA A 92 -25.20 -1.79 0.91
N ALA A 93 -25.04 -1.19 -0.29
CA ALA A 93 -24.77 0.23 -0.49
C ALA A 93 -25.94 1.19 -0.15
N ALA A 94 -27.12 0.69 0.21
CA ALA A 94 -28.25 1.55 0.59
C ALA A 94 -28.02 2.31 1.92
N THR A 95 -26.95 2.08 2.67
CA THR A 95 -26.76 2.60 4.04
C THR A 95 -25.34 3.09 4.38
N ARG A 96 -24.42 3.24 3.40
CA ARG A 96 -23.04 3.63 3.70
C ARG A 96 -22.72 5.08 3.28
N PRO A 97 -21.95 5.83 4.12
CA PRO A 97 -21.42 7.13 3.71
C PRO A 97 -20.48 6.94 2.51
N SER A 98 -20.68 7.75 1.46
CA SER A 98 -19.79 7.84 0.32
C SER A 98 -18.49 8.55 0.74
N GLY A 99 -17.34 8.00 0.34
CA GLY A 99 -16.04 8.62 0.55
C GLY A 99 -14.90 7.62 0.45
N ARG A 100 -13.74 8.10 0.01
CA ARG A 100 -12.52 7.30 -0.04
C ARG A 100 -12.11 6.89 1.38
N ARG A 101 -11.95 5.58 1.61
CA ARG A 101 -11.46 5.05 2.88
C ARG A 101 -10.53 3.86 2.61
N ILE A 102 -9.24 4.08 2.74
CA ILE A 102 -8.23 3.04 2.54
C ILE A 102 -8.42 1.96 3.59
N SER A 103 -8.58 0.74 3.15
CA SER A 103 -8.77 -0.44 3.99
C SER A 103 -8.08 -1.68 3.41
N ARG A 104 -7.44 -1.53 2.26
CA ARG A 104 -6.67 -2.57 1.56
C ARG A 104 -5.34 -1.98 1.11
N LEU A 105 -4.28 -2.79 1.15
CA LEU A 105 -2.94 -2.39 0.75
C LEU A 105 -2.37 -3.44 -0.21
N LEU A 106 -2.00 -3.02 -1.41
CA LEU A 106 -1.33 -3.86 -2.39
C LEU A 106 0.17 -3.57 -2.33
N LEU A 107 0.96 -4.57 -2.02
CA LEU A 107 2.41 -4.52 -2.05
C LEU A 107 2.92 -5.17 -3.33
N LEU A 108 3.77 -4.48 -4.06
CA LEU A 108 4.37 -4.91 -5.32
C LEU A 108 5.88 -5.02 -5.16
N GLY A 109 6.49 -6.05 -5.71
CA GLY A 109 7.94 -6.14 -5.87
C GLY A 109 8.46 -5.12 -6.88
N SER A 110 9.75 -4.81 -6.82
CA SER A 110 10.39 -3.79 -7.66
C SER A 110 10.94 -4.29 -8.99
N ASP A 111 10.89 -5.60 -9.23
CA ASP A 111 11.41 -6.29 -10.43
C ASP A 111 10.35 -6.62 -11.49
N GLY A 112 9.17 -6.02 -11.37
CA GLY A 112 8.06 -6.25 -12.29
C GLY A 112 8.32 -5.65 -13.69
N ALA A 113 7.91 -6.38 -14.74
CA ALA A 113 7.90 -5.83 -16.09
C ALA A 113 6.80 -4.77 -16.25
N LYS A 114 6.90 -3.92 -17.29
CA LYS A 114 5.90 -2.86 -17.57
C LYS A 114 4.45 -3.37 -17.60
N ARG A 115 4.23 -4.56 -18.15
CA ARG A 115 2.89 -5.17 -18.21
C ARG A 115 2.33 -5.46 -16.81
N PHE A 116 3.17 -5.93 -15.88
CA PHE A 116 2.80 -6.19 -14.50
C PHE A 116 2.33 -4.90 -13.80
N TYR A 117 3.09 -3.82 -13.91
CA TYR A 117 2.70 -2.54 -13.30
C TYR A 117 1.45 -1.94 -13.94
N ARG A 118 1.26 -2.05 -15.26
CA ARG A 118 0.01 -1.62 -15.91
C ARG A 118 -1.21 -2.42 -15.43
N GLN A 119 -1.05 -3.70 -15.12
CA GLN A 119 -2.12 -4.50 -14.54
C GLN A 119 -2.45 -4.03 -13.12
N ALA A 120 -1.43 -3.73 -12.31
CA ALA A 120 -1.60 -3.18 -10.98
C ALA A 120 -2.24 -1.77 -11.01
N GLU A 121 -1.87 -0.91 -11.98
CA GLU A 121 -2.50 0.40 -12.18
C GLU A 121 -4.00 0.29 -12.43
N ARG A 122 -4.42 -0.57 -13.36
CA ARG A 122 -5.85 -0.81 -13.63
C ARG A 122 -6.60 -1.34 -12.41
N LEU A 123 -5.95 -2.17 -11.61
CA LEU A 123 -6.53 -2.68 -10.37
C LEU A 123 -6.69 -1.55 -9.35
N ALA A 124 -5.66 -0.72 -9.19
CA ALA A 124 -5.66 0.43 -8.30
C ALA A 124 -6.73 1.47 -8.69
N GLU A 125 -6.86 1.78 -9.97
CA GLU A 125 -7.89 2.69 -10.50
C GLU A 125 -9.30 2.16 -10.22
N ARG A 126 -9.54 0.87 -10.48
CA ARG A 126 -10.84 0.22 -10.25
C ARG A 126 -11.28 0.24 -8.79
N HIS A 127 -10.34 0.17 -7.87
CA HIS A 127 -10.58 0.09 -6.43
C HIS A 127 -10.02 1.31 -5.66
N ALA A 128 -9.88 2.46 -6.33
CA ALA A 128 -9.23 3.67 -5.79
C ALA A 128 -9.82 4.19 -4.48
N GLU A 129 -11.10 3.91 -4.20
CA GLU A 129 -11.75 4.32 -2.96
C GLU A 129 -11.22 3.59 -1.72
N ARG A 130 -10.61 2.42 -1.90
CA ARG A 130 -10.27 1.51 -0.80
C ARG A 130 -8.86 0.97 -0.84
N LEU A 131 -8.22 0.97 -2.00
CA LEU A 131 -6.92 0.38 -2.23
C LEU A 131 -5.83 1.44 -2.25
N ALA A 132 -4.80 1.24 -1.43
CA ALA A 132 -3.52 1.90 -1.56
C ALA A 132 -2.49 0.93 -2.14
N VAL A 133 -1.49 1.44 -2.87
CA VAL A 133 -0.44 0.65 -3.50
C VAL A 133 0.92 1.15 -3.07
N VAL A 134 1.80 0.23 -2.70
CA VAL A 134 3.21 0.50 -2.39
C VAL A 134 4.11 -0.44 -3.19
N VAL A 135 5.30 0.01 -3.53
CA VAL A 135 6.34 -0.84 -4.09
C VAL A 135 7.37 -1.14 -3.01
N ILE A 136 7.66 -2.41 -2.82
CA ILE A 136 8.72 -2.86 -1.93
C ILE A 136 10.00 -3.06 -2.76
N GLU A 137 11.09 -2.46 -2.33
CA GLU A 137 12.39 -2.52 -2.99
C GLU A 137 13.04 -3.90 -2.76
N ALA A 138 12.40 -4.90 -3.30
CA ALA A 138 12.79 -6.31 -3.29
C ALA A 138 12.30 -6.96 -4.58
N ASP A 139 13.07 -7.94 -5.09
CA ASP A 139 12.63 -8.78 -6.18
C ASP A 139 11.62 -9.85 -5.71
N GLU A 140 11.09 -10.61 -6.66
CA GLU A 140 10.10 -11.66 -6.37
C GLU A 140 10.62 -12.76 -5.45
N GLU A 141 11.93 -13.01 -5.46
CA GLU A 141 12.57 -14.04 -4.65
C GLU A 141 12.72 -13.55 -3.20
N ALA A 142 13.29 -12.38 -2.99
CA ALA A 142 13.45 -11.79 -1.66
C ALA A 142 12.09 -11.54 -0.97
N LEU A 143 11.10 -11.03 -1.70
CA LEU A 143 9.76 -10.83 -1.17
C LEU A 143 9.06 -12.16 -0.89
N GLY A 144 9.23 -13.14 -1.78
CA GLY A 144 8.68 -14.49 -1.62
C GLY A 144 9.28 -15.21 -0.42
N GLU A 145 10.58 -15.13 -0.24
CA GLU A 145 11.30 -15.73 0.89
C GLU A 145 10.89 -15.11 2.22
N ALA A 146 10.81 -13.79 2.30
CA ALA A 146 10.37 -13.08 3.49
C ALA A 146 8.94 -13.46 3.91
N LEU A 147 8.06 -13.68 2.94
CA LEU A 147 6.64 -13.98 3.20
C LEU A 147 6.36 -15.47 3.38
N TYR A 148 6.96 -16.33 2.59
CA TYR A 148 6.55 -17.73 2.44
C TYR A 148 7.69 -18.73 2.68
N GLY A 149 8.91 -18.24 2.90
CA GLY A 149 10.09 -19.06 3.16
C GLY A 149 10.93 -19.36 1.91
N PRO A 150 12.04 -20.09 2.07
CA PRO A 150 13.03 -20.33 1.03
C PRO A 150 12.43 -20.91 -0.26
N GLY A 151 12.91 -20.43 -1.41
CA GLY A 151 12.50 -20.88 -2.73
C GLY A 151 11.12 -20.39 -3.19
N GLN A 152 10.45 -19.59 -2.41
CA GLN A 152 9.17 -18.98 -2.78
C GLN A 152 9.39 -17.69 -3.58
N ARG A 153 8.53 -17.44 -4.55
CA ARG A 153 8.55 -16.25 -5.39
C ARG A 153 7.20 -15.56 -5.37
N VAL A 154 7.22 -14.26 -5.12
CA VAL A 154 6.00 -13.44 -5.08
C VAL A 154 6.32 -12.02 -5.53
N ARG A 155 5.55 -11.48 -6.47
CA ARG A 155 5.66 -10.07 -6.93
C ARG A 155 4.55 -9.18 -6.42
N ALA A 156 3.44 -9.74 -5.99
CA ALA A 156 2.32 -8.98 -5.46
C ALA A 156 1.67 -9.73 -4.32
N VAL A 157 1.29 -8.99 -3.29
CA VAL A 157 0.42 -9.47 -2.21
C VAL A 157 -0.57 -8.38 -1.84
N LEU A 158 -1.82 -8.76 -1.64
CA LEU A 158 -2.85 -7.89 -1.11
C LEU A 158 -3.03 -8.16 0.38
N VAL A 159 -2.98 -7.11 1.17
CA VAL A 159 -3.42 -7.12 2.57
C VAL A 159 -4.91 -6.84 2.59
N ASP A 160 -5.70 -7.85 2.92
CA ASP A 160 -7.17 -7.84 2.78
C ASP A 160 -7.91 -7.53 4.07
N HIS A 161 -7.22 -7.03 5.09
CA HIS A 161 -7.80 -6.71 6.38
C HIS A 161 -7.37 -5.34 6.90
N LYS A 162 -8.34 -4.54 7.32
CA LYS A 162 -8.12 -3.16 7.78
C LYS A 162 -7.07 -3.03 8.88
N ASP A 163 -7.13 -3.86 9.93
CA ASP A 163 -6.19 -3.77 11.05
C ASP A 163 -4.76 -4.16 10.64
N ALA A 164 -4.61 -5.09 9.70
CA ALA A 164 -3.33 -5.44 9.13
C ALA A 164 -2.75 -4.29 8.27
N VAL A 165 -3.60 -3.58 7.53
CA VAL A 165 -3.21 -2.37 6.78
C VAL A 165 -2.70 -1.29 7.73
N ILE A 166 -3.40 -1.04 8.84
CA ILE A 166 -2.99 -0.07 9.88
C ILE A 166 -1.60 -0.43 10.40
N ALA A 167 -1.42 -1.67 10.86
CA ALA A 167 -0.15 -2.13 11.44
C ALA A 167 1.03 -2.03 10.45
N LEU A 168 0.80 -2.30 9.16
CA LEU A 168 1.84 -2.17 8.14
C LEU A 168 2.14 -0.71 7.80
N LEU A 169 1.14 0.16 7.71
CA LEU A 169 1.34 1.60 7.47
C LEU A 169 2.18 2.24 8.59
N GLU A 170 1.93 1.88 9.84
CA GLU A 170 2.75 2.33 10.98
C GLU A 170 4.22 1.88 10.84
N ARG A 171 4.46 0.62 10.41
CA ARG A 171 5.83 0.10 10.19
C ARG A 171 6.52 0.79 9.00
N LEU A 172 5.79 1.09 7.93
CA LEU A 172 6.32 1.82 6.79
C LEU A 172 6.70 3.25 7.17
N LEU A 173 5.92 3.91 8.01
CA LEU A 173 6.22 5.25 8.50
C LEU A 173 7.53 5.30 9.29
N LEU A 174 7.82 4.30 10.12
CA LEU A 174 9.06 4.21 10.89
C LEU A 174 10.34 4.15 10.03
N GLN A 175 10.23 3.78 8.74
CA GLN A 175 11.36 3.87 7.81
C GLN A 175 11.73 5.32 7.44
N ALA A 176 10.80 6.26 7.56
CA ALA A 176 11.09 7.68 7.34
C ALA A 176 12.02 8.26 8.41
N GLU A 177 11.84 7.85 9.65
CA GLU A 177 12.65 8.30 10.78
C GLU A 177 14.08 7.72 10.78
N GLY A 178 14.26 6.49 10.26
CA GLY A 178 15.57 5.82 10.20
C GLY A 178 16.49 6.34 9.10
N GLY A 179 15.98 7.02 8.08
CA GLY A 179 16.75 7.55 6.94
C GLY A 179 17.51 8.84 7.22
N SER A 180 17.25 9.51 8.33
CA SER A 180 17.90 10.78 8.71
C SER A 180 19.16 10.61 9.59
N ALA A 181 19.51 9.39 10.01
CA ALA A 181 20.58 9.15 10.99
C ALA A 181 21.89 8.61 10.38
N GLY A 182 22.13 8.79 9.07
CA GLY A 182 23.31 8.24 8.41
C GLY A 182 23.92 9.13 7.35
N SER A 183 24.30 10.34 7.71
CA SER A 183 25.24 11.15 6.91
C SER A 183 26.05 12.04 7.85
N ASP A 184 27.11 11.48 8.36
CA ASP A 184 28.23 12.20 8.90
C ASP A 184 29.54 11.59 8.36
#